data_b31168d9f903dc360314446a877b3d85
#
_entry.id   b31168d9f903dc360314446a877b3d85
#
_cell.length_a   1.000
_cell.length_b   1.000
_cell.length_c   1.000
_cell.angle_alpha   90.00
_cell.angle_beta   90.00
_cell.angle_gamma   90.00
#
_symmetry.space_group_name_H-M   'P 1'
#
loop_
_entity.id
_entity.type
_entity.pdbx_description
1 polymer ?
#
loop_
_entity_poly.entity_id
_entity_poly.type
_entity_poly.pdbx_seq_one_letter_code
_entity_poly.pdbx_strand_id
1 'polypeptide(L)'
;MKKFFVKTNRWSNPFLIQAPQALERGDVLVIETDSGVASAIVEKEVAAAKEGNEEKSTTAKFVRKANLVDLKNIRDFRRKEKEALKICQSEVKKTGLPMKIVDANYSFDGGGITFAFTSDGRVDFRDLVKNLSKKLQRSIRLHQIGARDESRQGGGFGICGRELCCVRFKNNLPSITSEMAKVQQIAHRGSERISGVCGRLMCCLAFEEEQYRKLAEQFPKHGEKVKYKGKPALVKDLNLMSGKVGIELEDKTFTFVDKNELE
;
A
#
# COMPACT_ATOMS: atom_id res chain seq x y z
N MET A 1 -12.92 -23.08 -16.91
CA MET A 1 -12.64 -22.76 -15.51
C MET A 1 -12.64 -21.25 -15.34
N LYS A 2 -13.29 -20.74 -14.29
CA LYS A 2 -13.30 -19.30 -14.00
C LYS A 2 -12.14 -18.93 -13.09
N LYS A 3 -11.60 -17.71 -13.26
CA LYS A 3 -10.50 -17.20 -12.44
C LYS A 3 -11.06 -16.29 -11.33
N PHE A 4 -10.51 -16.39 -10.13
CA PHE A 4 -10.93 -15.59 -8.97
C PHE A 4 -9.72 -15.07 -8.21
N PHE A 5 -9.83 -13.83 -7.70
CA PHE A 5 -8.92 -13.33 -6.68
C PHE A 5 -9.44 -13.71 -5.29
N VAL A 6 -8.57 -14.32 -4.48
CA VAL A 6 -8.87 -14.74 -3.12
C VAL A 6 -7.81 -14.25 -2.13
N LYS A 7 -8.18 -14.03 -0.88
CA LYS A 7 -7.26 -13.64 0.19
C LYS A 7 -7.29 -14.61 1.36
N THR A 8 -6.12 -14.92 1.86
CA THR A 8 -5.95 -15.77 3.06
C THR A 8 -6.02 -14.96 4.36
N ASN A 9 -5.55 -13.72 4.34
CA ASN A 9 -5.58 -12.80 5.48
C ASN A 9 -5.66 -11.33 5.00
N ARG A 10 -5.76 -10.39 5.94
CA ARG A 10 -5.96 -8.95 5.61
C ARG A 10 -4.73 -8.28 5.00
N TRP A 11 -3.54 -8.78 5.29
CA TRP A 11 -2.26 -8.17 4.89
C TRP A 11 -1.57 -8.90 3.73
N SER A 12 -2.03 -10.10 3.34
CA SER A 12 -1.49 -10.79 2.17
C SER A 12 -1.93 -10.14 0.85
N ASN A 13 -1.09 -10.30 -0.16
CA ASN A 13 -1.50 -10.07 -1.52
C ASN A 13 -2.58 -11.08 -1.91
N PRO A 14 -3.50 -10.74 -2.83
CA PRO A 14 -4.47 -11.68 -3.32
C PRO A 14 -3.79 -12.79 -4.13
N PHE A 15 -4.29 -14.01 -3.97
CA PHE A 15 -3.92 -15.15 -4.81
C PHE A 15 -4.88 -15.23 -5.99
N LEU A 16 -4.36 -15.62 -7.15
CA LEU A 16 -5.17 -15.98 -8.31
C LEU A 16 -5.41 -17.47 -8.29
N ILE A 17 -6.67 -17.87 -8.30
CA ILE A 17 -7.07 -19.29 -8.37
C ILE A 17 -7.93 -19.54 -9.60
N GLN A 18 -7.94 -20.78 -10.06
CA GLN A 18 -8.89 -21.30 -11.05
C GLN A 18 -9.81 -22.31 -10.37
N ALA A 19 -11.12 -22.11 -10.49
CA ALA A 19 -12.12 -23.02 -9.92
C ALA A 19 -13.06 -23.56 -11.02
N PRO A 20 -13.47 -24.85 -10.91
CA PRO A 20 -14.38 -25.48 -11.88
C PRO A 20 -15.84 -25.03 -11.71
N GLN A 21 -16.18 -24.47 -10.55
CA GLN A 21 -17.53 -24.08 -10.18
C GLN A 21 -17.67 -22.56 -10.06
N ALA A 22 -18.89 -22.07 -10.09
CA ALA A 22 -19.20 -20.67 -9.81
C ALA A 22 -18.97 -20.40 -8.31
N LEU A 23 -18.24 -19.32 -8.02
CA LEU A 23 -17.97 -18.84 -6.67
C LEU A 23 -18.50 -17.42 -6.54
N GLU A 24 -19.02 -17.10 -5.37
CA GLU A 24 -19.52 -15.78 -5.05
C GLU A 24 -18.55 -15.01 -4.13
N ARG A 25 -18.64 -13.71 -4.16
CA ARG A 25 -17.86 -12.86 -3.25
C ARG A 25 -18.22 -13.17 -1.80
N GLY A 26 -17.20 -13.46 -0.98
CA GLY A 26 -17.38 -13.85 0.41
C GLY A 26 -17.36 -15.36 0.65
N ASP A 27 -17.41 -16.19 -0.40
CA ASP A 27 -17.23 -17.62 -0.25
C ASP A 27 -15.91 -17.95 0.40
N VAL A 28 -15.92 -18.86 1.36
CA VAL A 28 -14.72 -19.36 2.03
C VAL A 28 -14.26 -20.63 1.35
N LEU A 29 -12.99 -20.65 0.97
CA LEU A 29 -12.35 -21.72 0.23
C LEU A 29 -11.19 -22.32 1.03
N VAL A 30 -10.86 -23.53 0.70
CA VAL A 30 -9.58 -24.17 1.05
C VAL A 30 -8.72 -24.17 -0.21
N ILE A 31 -7.54 -23.59 -0.11
CA ILE A 31 -6.57 -23.47 -1.20
C ILE A 31 -5.23 -24.04 -0.78
N GLU A 32 -4.44 -24.46 -1.74
CA GLU A 32 -3.05 -24.88 -1.54
C GLU A 32 -2.13 -23.78 -2.07
N THR A 33 -1.22 -23.30 -1.22
CA THR A 33 -0.20 -22.30 -1.52
C THR A 33 1.18 -22.91 -1.32
N ASP A 34 2.23 -22.22 -1.76
CA ASP A 34 3.63 -22.66 -1.55
C ASP A 34 3.98 -22.88 -0.06
N SER A 35 3.25 -22.21 0.85
CA SER A 35 3.42 -22.35 2.30
C SER A 35 2.49 -23.40 2.94
N GLY A 36 1.72 -24.12 2.16
CA GLY A 36 0.77 -25.17 2.60
C GLY A 36 -0.70 -24.79 2.40
N VAL A 37 -1.56 -25.61 3.02
CA VAL A 37 -3.02 -25.42 2.93
C VAL A 37 -3.46 -24.21 3.75
N ALA A 38 -4.31 -23.39 3.15
CA ALA A 38 -4.83 -22.17 3.77
C ALA A 38 -6.33 -21.99 3.48
N SER A 39 -7.04 -21.32 4.41
CA SER A 39 -8.37 -20.80 4.13
C SER A 39 -8.28 -19.47 3.41
N ALA A 40 -9.13 -19.24 2.42
CA ALA A 40 -9.18 -18.01 1.67
C ALA A 40 -10.62 -17.55 1.44
N ILE A 41 -10.80 -16.24 1.31
CA ILE A 41 -12.10 -15.62 1.01
C ILE A 41 -12.07 -15.09 -0.42
N VAL A 42 -13.10 -15.37 -1.19
CA VAL A 42 -13.26 -14.84 -2.55
C VAL A 42 -13.52 -13.35 -2.51
N GLU A 43 -12.67 -12.58 -3.18
CA GLU A 43 -12.82 -11.12 -3.29
C GLU A 43 -13.61 -10.71 -4.54
N LYS A 44 -13.24 -11.27 -5.69
CA LYS A 44 -13.91 -11.00 -6.97
C LYS A 44 -13.58 -12.04 -8.05
N GLU A 45 -14.48 -12.18 -9.01
CA GLU A 45 -14.23 -12.90 -10.27
C GLU A 45 -13.37 -12.02 -11.19
N VAL A 46 -12.46 -12.64 -11.92
CA VAL A 46 -11.63 -11.98 -12.93
C VAL A 46 -12.32 -12.09 -14.27
N ALA A 47 -12.80 -10.98 -14.82
CA ALA A 47 -13.35 -10.95 -16.17
C ALA A 47 -12.24 -11.22 -17.20
N ALA A 48 -12.54 -12.01 -18.22
CA ALA A 48 -11.59 -12.49 -19.24
C ALA A 48 -10.83 -11.39 -20.03
N ALA A 49 -11.20 -10.13 -19.88
CA ALA A 49 -10.66 -9.01 -20.68
C ALA A 49 -9.62 -8.12 -19.97
N LYS A 50 -9.13 -8.47 -18.79
CA LYS A 50 -8.16 -7.64 -18.04
C LYS A 50 -6.89 -8.40 -17.67
N GLU A 51 -6.09 -8.75 -18.67
CA GLU A 51 -4.78 -9.40 -18.49
C GLU A 51 -3.71 -8.50 -17.87
N GLY A 52 -3.93 -7.19 -17.77
CA GLY A 52 -2.91 -6.23 -17.31
C GLY A 52 -2.58 -6.24 -15.79
N ASN A 53 -3.30 -7.00 -14.95
CA ASN A 53 -3.08 -7.03 -13.49
C ASN A 53 -2.63 -8.39 -12.95
N GLU A 54 -2.35 -9.36 -13.82
CA GLU A 54 -1.91 -10.71 -13.42
C GLU A 54 -0.44 -10.75 -12.95
N GLU A 55 0.40 -9.80 -13.36
CA GLU A 55 1.86 -9.82 -13.12
C GLU A 55 2.30 -9.75 -11.66
N LYS A 56 1.40 -9.47 -10.71
CA LYS A 56 1.73 -9.37 -9.27
C LYS A 56 0.95 -10.33 -8.38
N SER A 57 0.16 -11.24 -8.95
CA SER A 57 -0.61 -12.20 -8.17
C SER A 57 0.11 -13.54 -8.10
N THR A 58 0.37 -14.01 -6.89
CA THR A 58 0.84 -15.37 -6.66
C THR A 58 -0.30 -16.33 -7.00
N THR A 59 -0.02 -17.40 -7.75
CA THR A 59 -1.00 -18.44 -8.05
C THR A 59 -1.14 -19.39 -6.88
N ALA A 60 -2.37 -19.86 -6.64
CA ALA A 60 -2.65 -20.91 -5.68
C ALA A 60 -3.62 -21.92 -6.29
N LYS A 61 -3.61 -23.15 -5.80
CA LYS A 61 -4.47 -24.21 -6.29
C LYS A 61 -5.76 -24.25 -5.50
N PHE A 62 -6.89 -24.22 -6.19
CA PHE A 62 -8.19 -24.46 -5.57
C PHE A 62 -8.31 -25.93 -5.14
N VAL A 63 -8.66 -26.18 -3.88
CA VAL A 63 -8.88 -27.52 -3.36
C VAL A 63 -10.38 -27.81 -3.29
N ARG A 64 -11.12 -27.00 -2.52
CA ARG A 64 -12.56 -27.14 -2.35
C ARG A 64 -13.19 -25.92 -1.67
N LYS A 65 -14.50 -25.81 -1.68
CA LYS A 65 -15.24 -24.87 -0.84
C LYS A 65 -15.18 -25.36 0.64
N ALA A 66 -15.08 -24.43 1.58
CA ALA A 66 -15.05 -24.77 3.00
C ALA A 66 -16.37 -25.41 3.45
N ASN A 67 -16.29 -26.47 4.22
CA ASN A 67 -17.45 -27.12 4.81
C ASN A 67 -17.77 -26.51 6.19
N LEU A 68 -18.83 -26.99 6.84
CA LEU A 68 -19.28 -26.50 8.15
C LEU A 68 -18.23 -26.68 9.25
N VAL A 69 -17.46 -27.76 9.20
CA VAL A 69 -16.36 -28.03 10.17
C VAL A 69 -15.23 -27.02 9.98
N ASP A 70 -14.84 -26.77 8.72
CA ASP A 70 -13.83 -25.77 8.39
C ASP A 70 -14.25 -24.38 8.90
N LEU A 71 -15.48 -23.98 8.65
CA LEU A 71 -16.02 -22.70 9.07
C LEU A 71 -16.04 -22.55 10.60
N LYS A 72 -16.35 -23.63 11.34
CA LYS A 72 -16.28 -23.67 12.80
C LYS A 72 -14.84 -23.48 13.27
N ASN A 73 -13.90 -24.26 12.72
CA ASN A 73 -12.48 -24.18 13.07
C ASN A 73 -11.89 -22.78 12.79
N ILE A 74 -12.20 -22.19 11.63
CA ILE A 74 -11.78 -20.82 11.27
C ILE A 74 -12.31 -19.80 12.28
N ARG A 75 -13.57 -19.95 12.73
CA ARG A 75 -14.18 -19.06 13.75
C ARG A 75 -13.48 -19.20 15.10
N ASP A 76 -13.16 -20.42 15.51
CA ASP A 76 -12.48 -20.69 16.76
C ASP A 76 -11.04 -20.17 16.73
N PHE A 77 -10.33 -20.31 15.61
CA PHE A 77 -9.01 -19.73 15.42
C PHE A 77 -9.04 -18.21 15.50
N ARG A 78 -10.01 -17.54 14.88
CA ARG A 78 -10.16 -16.07 14.97
C ARG A 78 -10.33 -15.56 16.40
N ARG A 79 -10.92 -16.34 17.30
CA ARG A 79 -10.97 -15.99 18.74
C ARG A 79 -9.59 -16.12 19.37
N LYS A 80 -8.89 -17.23 19.11
CA LYS A 80 -7.53 -17.48 19.61
C LYS A 80 -6.50 -16.51 19.08
N GLU A 81 -6.66 -16.01 17.85
CA GLU A 81 -5.79 -14.99 17.24
C GLU A 81 -5.70 -13.73 18.09
N LYS A 82 -6.83 -13.27 18.64
CA LYS A 82 -6.86 -12.08 19.53
C LYS A 82 -6.06 -12.30 20.82
N GLU A 83 -6.11 -13.50 21.39
CA GLU A 83 -5.36 -13.85 22.59
C GLU A 83 -3.88 -13.98 22.27
N ALA A 84 -3.52 -14.70 21.20
CA ALA A 84 -2.16 -14.84 20.72
C ALA A 84 -1.52 -13.49 20.40
N LEU A 85 -2.27 -12.56 19.79
CA LEU A 85 -1.83 -11.21 19.51
C LEU A 85 -1.45 -10.45 20.79
N LYS A 86 -2.28 -10.49 21.83
CA LYS A 86 -1.99 -9.86 23.13
C LYS A 86 -0.73 -10.47 23.79
N ILE A 87 -0.58 -11.80 23.74
CA ILE A 87 0.59 -12.49 24.27
C ILE A 87 1.85 -12.03 23.52
N CYS A 88 1.81 -11.99 22.18
CA CYS A 88 2.94 -11.56 21.38
C CYS A 88 3.32 -10.10 21.68
N GLN A 89 2.34 -9.18 21.74
CA GLN A 89 2.55 -7.79 22.08
C GLN A 89 3.18 -7.60 23.48
N SER A 90 2.75 -8.42 24.45
CA SER A 90 3.34 -8.43 25.79
C SER A 90 4.80 -8.88 25.78
N GLU A 91 5.14 -9.90 25.00
CA GLU A 91 6.52 -10.40 24.88
C GLU A 91 7.43 -9.39 24.16
N VAL A 92 6.94 -8.76 23.10
CA VAL A 92 7.69 -7.69 22.40
C VAL A 92 8.00 -6.52 23.35
N LYS A 93 7.03 -6.11 24.17
CA LYS A 93 7.27 -5.07 25.19
C LYS A 93 8.32 -5.47 26.21
N LYS A 94 8.33 -6.73 26.65
CA LYS A 94 9.33 -7.23 27.62
C LYS A 94 10.74 -7.30 27.03
N THR A 95 10.85 -7.67 25.76
CA THR A 95 12.14 -7.77 25.07
C THR A 95 12.66 -6.45 24.55
N GLY A 96 11.85 -5.37 24.57
CA GLY A 96 12.24 -4.04 24.09
C GLY A 96 12.55 -3.96 22.60
N LEU A 97 12.03 -4.91 21.79
CA LEU A 97 12.31 -4.96 20.37
C LEU A 97 11.61 -3.78 19.63
N PRO A 98 12.32 -3.09 18.70
CA PRO A 98 11.79 -1.95 17.95
C PRO A 98 10.84 -2.41 16.84
N MET A 99 9.75 -3.06 17.22
CA MET A 99 8.74 -3.60 16.30
C MET A 99 7.35 -3.46 16.89
N LYS A 100 6.35 -3.31 16.01
CA LYS A 100 4.94 -3.25 16.36
C LYS A 100 4.22 -4.45 15.77
N ILE A 101 3.60 -5.28 16.61
CA ILE A 101 2.78 -6.41 16.16
C ILE A 101 1.40 -5.89 15.78
N VAL A 102 0.99 -6.16 14.54
CA VAL A 102 -0.23 -5.64 13.93
C VAL A 102 -1.35 -6.67 13.94
N ASP A 103 -1.05 -7.93 13.58
CA ASP A 103 -2.06 -8.98 13.43
C ASP A 103 -1.48 -10.37 13.71
N ALA A 104 -2.36 -11.35 13.93
CA ALA A 104 -2.02 -12.75 14.11
C ALA A 104 -2.95 -13.62 13.26
N ASN A 105 -2.42 -14.65 12.63
CA ASN A 105 -3.19 -15.57 11.79
C ASN A 105 -2.76 -17.01 12.06
N TYR A 106 -3.71 -17.87 12.38
CA TYR A 106 -3.48 -19.31 12.51
C TYR A 106 -3.43 -19.98 11.14
N SER A 107 -2.52 -20.95 10.98
CA SER A 107 -2.56 -21.86 9.83
C SER A 107 -3.86 -22.67 9.84
N PHE A 108 -4.28 -23.14 8.67
CA PHE A 108 -5.55 -23.87 8.50
C PHE A 108 -5.64 -25.13 9.36
N ASP A 109 -4.52 -25.81 9.56
CA ASP A 109 -4.37 -27.00 10.43
C ASP A 109 -4.23 -26.66 11.92
N GLY A 110 -4.10 -25.38 12.27
CA GLY A 110 -3.88 -24.90 13.62
C GLY A 110 -2.48 -25.18 14.18
N GLY A 111 -1.56 -25.74 13.37
CA GLY A 111 -0.21 -26.11 13.81
C GLY A 111 0.75 -24.91 13.94
N GLY A 112 0.46 -23.83 13.23
CA GLY A 112 1.31 -22.64 13.20
C GLY A 112 0.54 -21.34 13.41
N ILE A 113 1.28 -20.28 13.81
CA ILE A 113 0.78 -18.92 13.92
C ILE A 113 1.75 -17.99 13.20
N THR A 114 1.23 -17.17 12.30
CA THR A 114 1.98 -16.10 11.67
C THR A 114 1.58 -14.77 12.29
N PHE A 115 2.55 -14.03 12.85
CA PHE A 115 2.36 -12.67 13.33
C PHE A 115 2.84 -11.67 12.29
N ALA A 116 1.97 -10.75 11.89
CA ALA A 116 2.36 -9.62 11.05
C ALA A 116 2.89 -8.49 11.92
N PHE A 117 4.03 -7.90 11.52
CA PHE A 117 4.63 -6.79 12.26
C PHE A 117 5.17 -5.71 11.34
N THR A 118 5.31 -4.49 11.87
CA THR A 118 6.03 -3.38 11.26
C THR A 118 7.27 -3.03 12.06
N SER A 119 8.34 -2.62 11.38
CA SER A 119 9.56 -2.07 11.98
C SER A 119 10.27 -1.17 10.96
N ASP A 120 11.04 -0.20 11.45
CA ASP A 120 11.80 0.74 10.60
C ASP A 120 13.12 0.14 10.09
N GLY A 121 13.55 -0.99 10.64
CA GLY A 121 14.80 -1.66 10.28
C GLY A 121 14.76 -3.17 10.49
N ARG A 122 15.91 -3.80 10.38
CA ARG A 122 16.06 -5.22 10.69
C ARG A 122 16.00 -5.44 12.20
N VAL A 123 15.20 -6.41 12.63
CA VAL A 123 15.02 -6.79 14.02
C VAL A 123 15.47 -8.23 14.19
N ASP A 124 16.27 -8.53 15.20
CA ASP A 124 16.59 -9.91 15.60
C ASP A 124 15.49 -10.40 16.55
N PHE A 125 14.67 -11.29 16.06
CA PHE A 125 13.52 -11.82 16.79
C PHE A 125 13.68 -13.31 17.17
N ARG A 126 14.89 -13.89 17.11
CA ARG A 126 15.12 -15.32 17.40
C ARG A 126 14.65 -15.72 18.78
N ASP A 127 14.98 -14.93 19.80
CA ASP A 127 14.56 -15.20 21.17
C ASP A 127 13.06 -15.02 21.36
N LEU A 128 12.47 -14.01 20.70
CA LEU A 128 11.03 -13.81 20.69
C LEU A 128 10.28 -15.02 20.12
N VAL A 129 10.73 -15.56 18.99
CA VAL A 129 10.14 -16.76 18.36
C VAL A 129 10.25 -17.96 19.31
N LYS A 130 11.40 -18.17 19.93
CA LYS A 130 11.62 -19.26 20.88
C LYS A 130 10.68 -19.18 22.10
N ASN A 131 10.53 -17.99 22.65
CA ASN A 131 9.66 -17.76 23.81
C ASN A 131 8.18 -17.93 23.45
N LEU A 132 7.76 -17.39 22.30
CA LEU A 132 6.39 -17.54 21.82
C LEU A 132 6.04 -19.00 21.49
N SER A 133 6.96 -19.73 20.85
CA SER A 133 6.75 -21.17 20.54
C SER A 133 6.55 -21.98 21.80
N LYS A 134 7.31 -21.71 22.87
CA LYS A 134 7.14 -22.35 24.17
C LYS A 134 5.81 -22.02 24.83
N LYS A 135 5.37 -20.72 24.76
CA LYS A 135 4.13 -20.27 25.40
C LYS A 135 2.87 -20.72 24.69
N LEU A 136 2.89 -20.66 23.37
CA LEU A 136 1.73 -20.95 22.53
C LEU A 136 1.67 -22.41 22.08
N GLN A 137 2.74 -23.18 22.30
CA GLN A 137 2.86 -24.60 21.89
C GLN A 137 2.55 -24.79 20.39
N ARG A 138 3.04 -23.85 19.56
CA ARG A 138 2.81 -23.80 18.10
C ARG A 138 4.07 -23.33 17.37
N SER A 139 4.16 -23.66 16.10
CA SER A 139 5.17 -23.09 15.20
C SER A 139 4.89 -21.60 15.00
N ILE A 140 5.89 -20.74 15.21
CA ILE A 140 5.74 -19.29 15.11
C ILE A 140 6.49 -18.78 13.88
N ARG A 141 5.79 -17.97 13.07
CA ARG A 141 6.38 -17.22 11.96
C ARG A 141 6.14 -15.74 12.19
N LEU A 142 7.15 -14.93 11.90
CA LEU A 142 7.05 -13.47 11.90
C LEU A 142 7.13 -12.97 10.45
N HIS A 143 6.16 -12.17 10.05
CA HIS A 143 6.06 -11.62 8.71
C HIS A 143 6.04 -10.09 8.78
N GLN A 144 7.07 -9.46 8.20
CA GLN A 144 7.14 -8.00 8.16
C GLN A 144 6.22 -7.45 7.08
N ILE A 145 5.37 -6.51 7.47
CA ILE A 145 4.49 -5.77 6.56
C ILE A 145 4.90 -4.30 6.47
N GLY A 146 4.52 -3.64 5.40
CA GLY A 146 4.78 -2.21 5.24
C GLY A 146 3.84 -1.35 6.08
N ALA A 147 4.29 -0.15 6.48
CA ALA A 147 3.46 0.81 7.23
C ALA A 147 2.16 1.21 6.47
N ARG A 148 2.17 1.19 5.13
CA ARG A 148 0.95 1.39 4.33
C ARG A 148 0.00 0.21 4.44
N ASP A 149 0.49 -1.02 4.56
CA ASP A 149 -0.33 -2.21 4.73
C ASP A 149 -0.97 -2.24 6.11
N GLU A 150 -0.26 -1.79 7.14
CA GLU A 150 -0.81 -1.57 8.48
C GLU A 150 -1.97 -0.56 8.43
N SER A 151 -1.74 0.62 7.82
CA SER A 151 -2.79 1.64 7.67
C SER A 151 -3.98 1.14 6.87
N ARG A 152 -3.74 0.33 5.83
CA ARG A 152 -4.80 -0.31 5.03
C ARG A 152 -5.67 -1.24 5.87
N GLN A 153 -5.07 -1.97 6.81
CA GLN A 153 -5.84 -2.85 7.72
C GLN A 153 -6.70 -2.07 8.71
N GLY A 154 -6.14 -0.99 9.27
CA GLY A 154 -6.86 -0.13 10.20
C GLY A 154 -8.01 0.63 9.54
N GLY A 155 -7.92 0.86 8.24
CA GLY A 155 -8.87 1.69 7.51
C GLY A 155 -8.82 3.15 7.93
N GLY A 156 -9.89 3.90 7.66
CA GLY A 156 -10.04 5.28 8.08
C GLY A 156 -9.99 6.28 6.92
N PHE A 157 -9.72 7.54 7.26
CA PHE A 157 -9.77 8.66 6.32
C PHE A 157 -8.39 9.32 6.21
N GLY A 158 -8.07 9.79 5.02
CA GLY A 158 -6.88 10.61 4.78
C GLY A 158 -7.07 12.05 5.24
N ILE A 159 -5.99 12.84 5.19
CA ILE A 159 -6.04 14.29 5.48
C ILE A 159 -6.99 15.06 4.56
N CYS A 160 -7.33 14.50 3.41
CA CYS A 160 -8.31 15.04 2.45
C CYS A 160 -9.78 14.72 2.80
N GLY A 161 -10.06 14.07 3.93
CA GLY A 161 -11.40 13.67 4.38
C GLY A 161 -12.02 12.50 3.60
N ARG A 162 -11.29 11.89 2.64
CA ARG A 162 -11.76 10.71 1.90
C ARG A 162 -11.19 9.43 2.50
N GLU A 163 -11.87 8.30 2.26
CA GLU A 163 -11.35 6.98 2.60
C GLU A 163 -9.92 6.80 2.08
N LEU A 164 -9.07 6.12 2.85
CA LEU A 164 -7.68 5.90 2.48
C LEU A 164 -7.56 5.28 1.08
N CYS A 165 -6.72 5.86 0.23
CA CYS A 165 -6.49 5.39 -1.14
C CYS A 165 -6.04 3.92 -1.18
N CYS A 166 -5.23 3.48 -0.21
CA CYS A 166 -4.76 2.10 -0.10
C CYS A 166 -5.89 1.11 0.26
N VAL A 167 -6.97 1.57 0.89
CA VAL A 167 -8.19 0.79 1.13
C VAL A 167 -9.05 0.76 -0.13
N ARG A 168 -9.36 1.95 -0.67
CA ARG A 168 -10.29 2.12 -1.80
C ARG A 168 -9.78 1.52 -3.10
N PHE A 169 -8.50 1.76 -3.45
CA PHE A 169 -7.89 1.28 -4.70
C PHE A 169 -7.08 0.00 -4.52
N LYS A 170 -7.07 -0.55 -3.29
CA LYS A 170 -6.43 -1.83 -2.94
C LYS A 170 -4.96 -1.91 -3.37
N ASN A 171 -4.60 -2.89 -4.20
CA ASN A 171 -3.21 -3.17 -4.58
C ASN A 171 -2.75 -2.43 -5.84
N ASN A 172 -3.60 -1.60 -6.45
CA ASN A 172 -3.29 -0.90 -7.71
C ASN A 172 -2.59 0.46 -7.50
N LEU A 173 -1.87 0.60 -6.39
CA LEU A 173 -1.09 1.80 -6.14
C LEU A 173 0.34 1.60 -6.66
N PRO A 174 0.83 2.45 -7.56
CA PRO A 174 2.23 2.42 -7.98
C PRO A 174 3.16 2.82 -6.83
N SER A 175 4.45 2.62 -7.02
CA SER A 175 5.45 3.17 -6.11
C SER A 175 5.42 4.68 -6.17
N ILE A 176 5.34 5.34 -5.00
CA ILE A 176 5.30 6.79 -4.90
C ILE A 176 6.71 7.30 -4.66
N THR A 177 7.16 8.22 -5.51
CA THR A 177 8.52 8.76 -5.46
C THR A 177 8.52 10.26 -5.12
N SER A 178 9.66 10.76 -4.64
CA SER A 178 9.86 12.19 -4.39
C SER A 178 9.81 13.01 -5.68
N GLU A 179 10.11 12.41 -6.82
CA GLU A 179 10.02 13.06 -8.11
C GLU A 179 8.59 13.47 -8.46
N MET A 180 7.60 12.64 -8.11
CA MET A 180 6.18 12.98 -8.25
C MET A 180 5.80 14.23 -7.45
N ALA A 181 6.39 14.42 -6.27
CA ALA A 181 6.18 15.62 -5.47
C ALA A 181 6.86 16.86 -6.07
N LYS A 182 8.02 16.69 -6.72
CA LYS A 182 8.72 17.79 -7.42
C LYS A 182 7.93 18.25 -8.64
N VAL A 183 7.49 17.32 -9.49
CA VAL A 183 6.67 17.64 -10.67
C VAL A 183 5.40 18.40 -10.27
N GLN A 184 4.81 18.07 -9.12
CA GLN A 184 3.63 18.75 -8.56
C GLN A 184 3.97 20.02 -7.77
N GLN A 185 5.24 20.44 -7.75
CA GLN A 185 5.72 21.67 -7.11
C GLN A 185 5.43 21.74 -5.59
N ILE A 186 5.33 20.60 -4.92
CA ILE A 186 5.03 20.54 -3.47
C ILE A 186 6.17 19.93 -2.63
N ALA A 187 7.28 19.54 -3.25
CA ALA A 187 8.42 18.93 -2.54
C ALA A 187 9.01 19.83 -1.45
N HIS A 188 8.88 21.16 -1.58
CA HIS A 188 9.35 22.16 -0.62
C HIS A 188 8.46 22.31 0.62
N ARG A 189 7.26 21.72 0.63
CA ARG A 189 6.26 21.91 1.71
C ARG A 189 6.57 21.16 3.01
N GLY A 190 7.66 20.41 3.05
CA GLY A 190 8.05 19.57 4.19
C GLY A 190 7.38 18.19 4.16
N SER A 191 8.09 17.20 4.70
CA SER A 191 7.66 15.80 4.67
C SER A 191 6.30 15.55 5.31
N GLU A 192 5.96 16.27 6.37
CA GLU A 192 4.68 16.11 7.08
C GLU A 192 3.47 16.45 6.21
N ARG A 193 3.59 17.47 5.35
CA ARG A 193 2.49 17.93 4.49
C ARG A 193 2.29 17.08 3.24
N ILE A 194 3.28 16.29 2.86
CA ILE A 194 3.22 15.39 1.69
C ILE A 194 3.17 13.92 2.09
N SER A 195 3.07 13.62 3.39
CA SER A 195 2.95 12.26 3.93
C SER A 195 1.49 11.94 4.29
N GLY A 196 1.10 10.71 4.02
CA GLY A 196 -0.18 10.18 4.45
C GLY A 196 -0.14 9.68 5.91
N VAL A 197 -1.27 9.24 6.44
CA VAL A 197 -1.37 8.65 7.80
C VAL A 197 -0.45 7.45 8.03
N CYS A 198 0.01 6.79 6.96
CA CYS A 198 1.00 5.71 7.03
C CYS A 198 2.45 6.19 7.18
N GLY A 199 2.70 7.50 7.28
CA GLY A 199 4.05 8.09 7.31
C GLY A 199 4.83 8.08 5.99
N ARG A 200 4.27 7.49 4.91
CA ARG A 200 4.87 7.48 3.57
C ARG A 200 4.24 8.58 2.70
N LEU A 201 4.90 8.91 1.59
CA LEU A 201 4.37 9.87 0.62
C LEU A 201 2.92 9.54 0.23
N MET A 202 2.11 10.57 0.09
CA MET A 202 0.68 10.48 -0.23
C MET A 202 0.44 9.79 -1.57
N CYS A 203 -0.50 8.84 -1.59
CA CYS A 203 -0.84 8.08 -2.79
C CYS A 203 -1.46 8.93 -3.90
N CYS A 204 -2.10 10.06 -3.56
CA CYS A 204 -2.69 10.98 -4.54
C CYS A 204 -1.64 11.58 -5.48
N LEU A 205 -0.37 11.69 -5.06
CA LEU A 205 0.72 12.15 -5.93
C LEU A 205 0.84 11.32 -7.23
N ALA A 206 0.65 10.01 -7.13
CA ALA A 206 0.71 9.15 -8.30
C ALA A 206 -0.51 9.26 -9.22
N PHE A 207 -1.67 9.63 -8.70
CA PHE A 207 -2.88 9.79 -9.52
C PHE A 207 -2.84 11.06 -10.37
N GLU A 208 -2.15 12.09 -9.90
CA GLU A 208 -2.11 13.39 -10.54
C GLU A 208 -0.82 13.59 -11.37
N GLU A 209 0.19 12.73 -11.19
CA GLU A 209 1.52 12.89 -11.80
C GLU A 209 1.45 13.11 -13.30
N GLU A 210 0.70 12.26 -14.02
CA GLU A 210 0.62 12.32 -15.48
C GLU A 210 0.06 13.66 -15.98
N GLN A 211 -0.94 14.19 -15.28
CA GLN A 211 -1.54 15.48 -15.62
C GLN A 211 -0.57 16.64 -15.40
N TYR A 212 0.13 16.63 -14.26
CA TYR A 212 1.14 17.65 -13.96
C TYR A 212 2.33 17.55 -14.92
N ARG A 213 2.75 16.38 -15.33
CA ARG A 213 3.83 16.18 -16.29
C ARG A 213 3.44 16.75 -17.66
N LYS A 214 2.25 16.46 -18.16
CA LYS A 214 1.71 17.04 -19.40
C LYS A 214 1.57 18.55 -19.34
N LEU A 215 1.17 19.10 -18.18
CA LEU A 215 1.13 20.54 -17.98
C LEU A 215 2.53 21.13 -18.00
N ALA A 216 3.50 20.53 -17.33
CA ALA A 216 4.86 21.03 -17.25
C ALA A 216 5.56 21.09 -18.63
N GLU A 217 5.21 20.21 -19.57
CA GLU A 217 5.72 20.24 -20.96
C GLU A 217 5.34 21.51 -21.72
N GLN A 218 4.28 22.20 -21.27
CA GLN A 218 3.79 23.45 -21.89
C GLN A 218 4.44 24.71 -21.31
N PHE A 219 5.38 24.55 -20.37
CA PHE A 219 6.04 25.65 -19.68
C PHE A 219 7.54 25.66 -19.99
N PRO A 220 8.17 26.85 -19.99
CA PRO A 220 9.62 26.92 -20.04
C PRO A 220 10.26 26.27 -18.81
N LYS A 221 11.51 25.82 -18.96
CA LYS A 221 12.23 25.19 -17.82
C LYS A 221 12.68 26.23 -16.82
N HIS A 222 12.78 25.82 -15.56
CA HIS A 222 13.40 26.67 -14.52
C HIS A 222 14.85 27.03 -14.92
N GLY A 223 15.20 28.32 -14.88
CA GLY A 223 16.49 28.84 -15.32
C GLY A 223 16.60 29.08 -16.83
N GLU A 224 15.54 28.87 -17.59
CA GLU A 224 15.52 29.18 -19.03
C GLU A 224 15.43 30.67 -19.27
N LYS A 225 16.12 31.15 -20.31
CA LYS A 225 16.05 32.54 -20.77
C LYS A 225 14.89 32.69 -21.73
N VAL A 226 13.97 33.58 -21.44
CA VAL A 226 12.78 33.87 -22.22
C VAL A 226 12.70 35.37 -22.52
N LYS A 227 11.85 35.77 -23.45
CA LYS A 227 11.57 37.20 -23.69
C LYS A 227 10.18 37.55 -23.17
N TYR A 228 10.09 38.67 -22.46
CA TYR A 228 8.85 39.23 -21.98
C TYR A 228 8.76 40.68 -22.44
N LYS A 229 7.76 40.99 -23.27
CA LYS A 229 7.58 42.33 -23.91
C LYS A 229 8.87 42.81 -24.59
N GLY A 230 9.55 41.93 -25.32
CA GLY A 230 10.80 42.20 -26.01
C GLY A 230 12.04 42.37 -25.16
N LYS A 231 11.96 42.22 -23.81
CA LYS A 231 13.08 42.28 -22.89
C LYS A 231 13.49 40.86 -22.42
N PRO A 232 14.77 40.61 -22.27
CA PRO A 232 15.22 39.30 -21.75
C PRO A 232 14.83 39.12 -20.27
N ALA A 233 14.44 37.93 -19.92
CA ALA A 233 14.06 37.53 -18.59
C ALA A 233 14.52 36.10 -18.28
N LEU A 234 14.66 35.79 -17.01
CA LEU A 234 15.07 34.46 -16.53
C LEU A 234 13.92 33.81 -15.76
N VAL A 235 13.55 32.60 -16.14
CA VAL A 235 12.52 31.84 -15.43
C VAL A 235 13.03 31.41 -14.04
N LYS A 236 12.35 31.86 -12.99
CA LYS A 236 12.71 31.56 -11.59
C LYS A 236 11.69 30.71 -10.86
N ASP A 237 10.43 30.76 -11.29
CA ASP A 237 9.37 29.97 -10.66
C ASP A 237 8.30 29.60 -11.68
N LEU A 238 7.56 28.54 -11.42
CA LEU A 238 6.49 28.05 -12.26
C LEU A 238 5.26 27.76 -11.41
N ASN A 239 4.12 28.25 -11.81
CA ASN A 239 2.84 27.86 -11.22
C ASN A 239 1.99 27.15 -12.28
N LEU A 240 2.14 25.83 -12.38
CA LEU A 240 1.51 25.01 -13.40
C LEU A 240 -0.02 25.11 -13.38
N MET A 241 -0.62 25.22 -12.17
CA MET A 241 -2.06 25.25 -12.01
C MET A 241 -2.71 26.58 -12.44
N SER A 242 -1.99 27.68 -12.20
CA SER A 242 -2.51 29.02 -12.58
C SER A 242 -2.08 29.48 -13.97
N GLY A 243 -1.25 28.70 -14.66
CA GLY A 243 -0.71 29.07 -15.97
C GLY A 243 0.35 30.18 -15.93
N LYS A 244 0.88 30.51 -14.73
CA LYS A 244 1.79 31.64 -14.55
C LYS A 244 3.24 31.20 -14.40
N VAL A 245 4.13 32.03 -14.96
CA VAL A 245 5.59 31.90 -14.88
C VAL A 245 6.16 33.05 -14.09
N GLY A 246 6.92 32.77 -13.05
CA GLY A 246 7.70 33.74 -12.30
C GLY A 246 8.99 34.05 -13.04
N ILE A 247 9.15 35.25 -13.51
CA ILE A 247 10.33 35.72 -14.23
C ILE A 247 11.07 36.81 -13.49
N GLU A 248 12.40 36.80 -13.61
CA GLU A 248 13.29 37.86 -13.18
C GLU A 248 13.79 38.63 -14.39
N LEU A 249 13.52 39.92 -14.43
CA LEU A 249 13.97 40.84 -15.46
C LEU A 249 15.42 41.29 -15.19
N GLU A 250 16.06 41.96 -16.15
CA GLU A 250 17.46 42.46 -16.03
C GLU A 250 17.65 43.43 -14.87
N ASP A 251 16.62 44.19 -14.52
CA ASP A 251 16.60 45.11 -13.39
C ASP A 251 16.41 44.40 -12.03
N LYS A 252 16.45 43.03 -12.02
CA LYS A 252 16.17 42.17 -10.86
C LYS A 252 14.75 42.25 -10.34
N THR A 253 13.84 42.86 -11.09
CA THR A 253 12.42 42.84 -10.75
C THR A 253 11.84 41.44 -10.98
N PHE A 254 11.17 40.90 -9.96
CA PHE A 254 10.49 39.62 -10.05
C PHE A 254 8.99 39.85 -10.27
N THR A 255 8.41 39.19 -11.29
CA THR A 255 6.98 39.28 -11.58
C THR A 255 6.43 37.95 -12.08
N PHE A 256 5.13 37.70 -11.86
CA PHE A 256 4.40 36.59 -12.45
C PHE A 256 3.66 37.05 -13.70
N VAL A 257 3.88 36.36 -14.82
CA VAL A 257 3.28 36.61 -16.11
C VAL A 257 2.56 35.37 -16.62
N ASP A 258 1.62 35.50 -17.52
CA ASP A 258 0.99 34.36 -18.18
C ASP A 258 2.02 33.68 -19.10
N LYS A 259 2.00 32.35 -19.15
CA LYS A 259 2.91 31.59 -20.04
C LYS A 259 2.79 31.99 -21.50
N ASN A 260 1.59 32.43 -21.93
CA ASN A 260 1.32 32.84 -23.31
C ASN A 260 1.89 34.21 -23.66
N GLU A 261 2.37 34.99 -22.67
CA GLU A 261 3.02 36.28 -22.86
C GLU A 261 4.55 36.14 -23.05
N LEU A 262 5.09 34.94 -22.99
CA LEU A 262 6.50 34.66 -23.15
C LEU A 262 6.82 34.19 -24.57
N GLU A 263 7.96 34.66 -25.10
CA GLU A 263 8.55 34.29 -26.39
C GLU A 263 9.86 33.54 -26.22
#